data_a664b20e10ad183254968a2c9153a701
#
_entry.id   a664b20e10ad183254968a2c9153a701
#
_cell.length_a   1.000
_cell.length_b   1.000
_cell.length_c   1.000
_cell.angle_alpha   90.00
_cell.angle_beta   90.00
_cell.angle_gamma   90.00
#
_symmetry.space_group_name_H-M   'P 1'
#
loop_
_entity.id
_entity.type
_entity.pdbx_description
1 polymer ?
#
loop_
_entity_poly.entity_id
_entity_poly.type
_entity_poly.pdbx_seq_one_letter_code
_entity_poly.pdbx_strand_id
1 'polypeptide(L)'
;MILDGWGIGPHDKSNAIWETPTPYWDSLIANYPNSRLKACGEDVGLPAGQMGNSEVGHLNIGGGRIVYQDLVKINKAIADGSILKNPEVVKAYTYAKETGKGLHIMGLTSTGGVHSSMDHLFALCDIAKEYGLEKVYLHCFMDGRDTDPESGKGFIQDVENHLAKSTGVIATITGRYYAMDRDKRWDRVKLAYDQLVNGEGRKSDNMVQAMQESYDEGVTDEFVKPVVNSTVDGRIKEGDVVIFFNYRNDRAKELTQVLTQQDMPEQGMHTIKDLQFFCMTPYDSSFTGVGILFPKENVQNTLAEYISSKGLKQLHIAETEKYAHVTFFFNGGREAPFEGEDRILVPSPKVATYDLKPEMSAYEVKDKLVAAIDEKKYDWIVVNYANGDMVGHTGVYEAIEKAVKAIDECVKDTVEAAKAADYEVIIIADHGNADHAVNPDGTPNTAHSLNDVPCVYVTANKDAKIENGRLADVAPTILQIMGLEQPAEMTGKGLIEK
;
A
#
# COMPACT_ATOMS: atom_id res chain seq x y z
N MET A 1 8.60 18.43 -10.90
CA MET A 1 8.34 19.10 -9.60
C MET A 1 7.07 18.52 -9.04
N ILE A 2 7.12 18.02 -7.81
CA ILE A 2 5.97 17.44 -7.11
C ILE A 2 5.60 18.37 -5.96
N LEU A 3 4.38 18.90 -5.99
CA LEU A 3 3.80 19.68 -4.91
C LEU A 3 2.96 18.74 -4.05
N ASP A 4 3.54 18.18 -3.00
CA ASP A 4 2.93 17.15 -2.17
C ASP A 4 1.63 17.67 -1.52
N GLY A 5 0.53 16.93 -1.69
CA GLY A 5 -0.76 17.31 -1.15
C GLY A 5 -1.48 18.46 -1.87
N TRP A 6 -1.08 18.82 -3.07
CA TRP A 6 -1.66 19.92 -3.85
C TRP A 6 -2.70 19.42 -4.86
N GLY A 7 -3.92 19.15 -4.40
CA GLY A 7 -5.02 18.70 -5.24
C GLY A 7 -5.81 19.84 -5.90
N ILE A 8 -6.74 19.46 -6.75
CA ILE A 8 -7.70 20.37 -7.41
C ILE A 8 -9.05 20.25 -6.70
N GLY A 9 -9.25 21.07 -5.69
CA GLY A 9 -10.48 21.08 -4.89
C GLY A 9 -11.54 22.04 -5.41
N PRO A 10 -12.68 22.14 -4.68
CA PRO A 10 -13.73 23.09 -4.98
C PRO A 10 -13.27 24.54 -4.79
N HIS A 11 -13.99 25.47 -5.40
CA HIS A 11 -13.71 26.92 -5.28
C HIS A 11 -14.48 27.51 -4.09
N ASP A 12 -14.16 27.07 -2.90
CA ASP A 12 -14.79 27.51 -1.65
C ASP A 12 -13.80 27.42 -0.47
N LYS A 13 -14.28 27.80 0.72
CA LYS A 13 -13.46 27.85 1.95
C LYS A 13 -12.93 26.50 2.44
N SER A 14 -13.39 25.39 1.91
CA SER A 14 -12.81 24.07 2.24
C SER A 14 -11.44 23.86 1.60
N ASN A 15 -11.15 24.61 0.55
CA ASN A 15 -9.92 24.54 -0.24
C ASN A 15 -8.97 25.68 0.14
N ALA A 16 -7.98 25.40 0.97
CA ALA A 16 -6.99 26.40 1.39
C ALA A 16 -6.09 26.89 0.24
N ILE A 17 -5.91 26.09 -0.81
CA ILE A 17 -5.17 26.51 -2.00
C ILE A 17 -5.95 27.59 -2.76
N TRP A 18 -7.25 27.40 -2.91
CA TRP A 18 -8.13 28.38 -3.59
C TRP A 18 -8.25 29.69 -2.81
N GLU A 19 -8.41 29.62 -1.50
CA GLU A 19 -8.58 30.78 -0.65
C GLU A 19 -7.28 31.60 -0.48
N THR A 20 -6.12 30.97 -0.65
CA THR A 20 -4.83 31.63 -0.52
C THR A 20 -4.43 32.29 -1.85
N PRO A 21 -4.07 33.57 -1.89
CA PRO A 21 -3.51 34.19 -3.08
C PRO A 21 -2.23 33.48 -3.54
N THR A 22 -2.27 32.92 -4.76
CA THR A 22 -1.15 32.23 -5.40
C THR A 22 -0.89 32.81 -6.80
N PRO A 23 -0.41 34.07 -6.88
CA PRO A 23 -0.33 34.80 -8.14
C PRO A 23 0.55 34.11 -9.18
N TYR A 24 1.61 33.46 -8.77
CA TYR A 24 2.50 32.76 -9.70
C TYR A 24 1.85 31.46 -10.23
N TRP A 25 1.28 30.67 -9.34
CA TRP A 25 0.52 29.45 -9.73
C TRP A 25 -0.62 29.78 -10.68
N ASP A 26 -1.39 30.83 -10.37
CA ASP A 26 -2.49 31.27 -11.23
C ASP A 26 -1.97 31.66 -12.62
N SER A 27 -0.81 32.32 -12.69
CA SER A 27 -0.19 32.67 -13.97
C SER A 27 0.29 31.44 -14.76
N LEU A 28 0.74 30.38 -14.11
CA LEU A 28 1.12 29.13 -14.75
C LEU A 28 -0.10 28.47 -15.39
N ILE A 29 -1.19 28.35 -14.62
CA ILE A 29 -2.45 27.76 -15.11
C ILE A 29 -3.01 28.54 -16.29
N ALA A 30 -2.90 29.86 -16.27
CA ALA A 30 -3.42 30.73 -17.35
C ALA A 30 -2.57 30.69 -18.63
N ASN A 31 -1.27 30.47 -18.53
CA ASN A 31 -0.33 30.68 -19.64
C ASN A 31 0.31 29.39 -20.19
N TYR A 32 0.21 28.27 -19.49
CA TYR A 32 0.85 27.02 -19.92
C TYR A 32 -0.16 25.89 -20.08
N PRO A 33 0.13 24.92 -20.97
CA PRO A 33 -0.69 23.72 -21.09
C PRO A 33 -0.82 23.04 -19.73
N ASN A 34 -2.04 22.70 -19.36
CA ASN A 34 -2.30 21.99 -18.11
C ASN A 34 -3.45 21.00 -18.23
N SER A 35 -3.44 20.02 -17.37
CA SER A 35 -4.42 18.94 -17.35
C SER A 35 -4.59 18.42 -15.91
N ARG A 36 -5.36 17.36 -15.77
CA ARG A 36 -5.63 16.69 -14.51
C ARG A 36 -5.11 15.28 -14.54
N LEU A 37 -4.59 14.81 -13.41
CA LEU A 37 -4.16 13.43 -13.20
C LEU A 37 -5.02 12.78 -12.12
N LYS A 38 -5.46 11.54 -12.37
CA LYS A 38 -6.07 10.68 -11.37
C LYS A 38 -4.99 10.23 -10.38
N ALA A 39 -5.26 10.38 -9.09
CA ALA A 39 -4.31 10.12 -8.02
C ALA A 39 -4.87 9.24 -6.88
N CYS A 40 -6.03 8.63 -7.06
CA CYS A 40 -6.75 7.87 -6.04
C CYS A 40 -7.27 6.55 -6.57
N GLY A 41 -7.61 5.65 -5.64
CA GLY A 41 -8.30 4.41 -5.95
C GLY A 41 -7.57 3.54 -6.95
N GLU A 42 -8.30 2.88 -7.81
CA GLU A 42 -7.76 1.91 -8.78
C GLU A 42 -6.78 2.55 -9.79
N ASP A 43 -6.89 3.84 -10.04
CA ASP A 43 -5.98 4.56 -10.92
C ASP A 43 -4.53 4.65 -10.41
N VAL A 44 -4.31 4.32 -9.14
CA VAL A 44 -2.99 4.21 -8.52
C VAL A 44 -2.73 2.85 -7.86
N GLY A 45 -3.60 1.86 -8.12
CA GLY A 45 -3.46 0.51 -7.60
C GLY A 45 -3.97 0.30 -6.18
N LEU A 46 -4.81 1.22 -5.68
CA LEU A 46 -5.52 1.13 -4.42
C LEU A 46 -6.96 0.62 -4.63
N PRO A 47 -7.65 0.17 -3.58
CA PRO A 47 -9.07 -0.13 -3.68
C PRO A 47 -9.89 1.08 -4.17
N ALA A 48 -11.00 0.80 -4.85
CA ALA A 48 -11.91 1.85 -5.33
C ALA A 48 -12.36 2.76 -4.17
N GLY A 49 -12.34 4.08 -4.40
CA GLY A 49 -12.76 5.07 -3.40
C GLY A 49 -11.74 5.35 -2.30
N GLN A 50 -10.58 4.71 -2.30
CA GLN A 50 -9.51 5.01 -1.35
C GLN A 50 -8.68 6.20 -1.82
N MET A 51 -8.44 7.15 -0.91
CA MET A 51 -7.58 8.30 -1.19
C MET A 51 -6.14 7.87 -1.43
N GLY A 52 -5.46 8.56 -2.34
CA GLY A 52 -4.04 8.38 -2.59
C GLY A 52 -3.17 8.76 -1.40
N ASN A 53 -1.91 8.39 -1.46
CA ASN A 53 -0.90 8.76 -0.48
C ASN A 53 0.45 8.95 -1.15
N SER A 54 1.42 9.51 -0.42
CA SER A 54 2.72 9.85 -1.00
C SER A 54 3.53 8.63 -1.43
N GLU A 55 3.47 7.53 -0.67
CA GLU A 55 4.21 6.30 -1.00
C GLU A 55 3.73 5.71 -2.33
N VAL A 56 2.43 5.47 -2.43
CA VAL A 56 1.79 4.94 -3.64
C VAL A 56 1.93 5.92 -4.80
N GLY A 57 1.72 7.21 -4.56
CA GLY A 57 1.83 8.26 -5.59
C GLY A 57 3.22 8.29 -6.22
N HIS A 58 4.28 8.38 -5.41
CA HIS A 58 5.66 8.42 -5.92
C HIS A 58 6.07 7.11 -6.61
N LEU A 59 5.59 5.97 -6.11
CA LEU A 59 5.85 4.67 -6.73
C LEU A 59 5.24 4.58 -8.14
N ASN A 60 4.02 5.06 -8.33
CA ASN A 60 3.37 5.12 -9.64
C ASN A 60 4.04 6.16 -10.58
N ILE A 61 4.38 7.34 -10.04
CA ILE A 61 5.06 8.39 -10.81
C ILE A 61 6.40 7.89 -11.35
N GLY A 62 7.25 7.36 -10.49
CA GLY A 62 8.56 6.85 -10.87
C GLY A 62 8.51 5.56 -11.67
N GLY A 63 7.52 4.72 -11.42
CA GLY A 63 7.34 3.44 -12.11
C GLY A 63 6.78 3.54 -13.52
N GLY A 64 6.10 4.63 -13.85
CA GLY A 64 5.46 4.79 -15.16
C GLY A 64 4.36 3.75 -15.44
N ARG A 65 3.77 3.22 -14.38
CA ARG A 65 2.74 2.17 -14.42
C ARG A 65 1.89 2.21 -13.16
N ILE A 66 0.71 1.61 -13.21
CA ILE A 66 -0.06 1.38 -12.00
C ILE A 66 0.60 0.24 -11.24
N VAL A 67 1.08 0.52 -10.02
CA VAL A 67 1.65 -0.48 -9.11
C VAL A 67 0.56 -0.90 -8.14
N TYR A 68 0.01 -2.09 -8.34
CA TYR A 68 -1.10 -2.58 -7.54
C TYR A 68 -0.65 -2.98 -6.14
N GLN A 69 -1.37 -2.49 -5.12
CA GLN A 69 -1.20 -2.93 -3.74
C GLN A 69 -1.69 -4.37 -3.58
N ASP A 70 -1.18 -5.07 -2.56
CA ASP A 70 -1.42 -6.52 -2.40
C ASP A 70 -2.90 -6.89 -2.45
N LEU A 71 -3.77 -6.18 -1.73
CA LEU A 71 -5.21 -6.43 -1.76
C LEU A 71 -5.79 -6.37 -3.18
N VAL A 72 -5.47 -5.33 -3.93
CA VAL A 72 -5.98 -5.13 -5.29
C VAL A 72 -5.39 -6.14 -6.26
N LYS A 73 -4.09 -6.42 -6.14
CA LYS A 73 -3.38 -7.43 -6.94
C LYS A 73 -4.02 -8.82 -6.78
N ILE A 74 -4.30 -9.21 -5.55
CA ILE A 74 -4.94 -10.50 -5.26
C ILE A 74 -6.40 -10.51 -5.76
N ASN A 75 -7.16 -9.44 -5.51
CA ASN A 75 -8.53 -9.31 -6.01
C ASN A 75 -8.60 -9.45 -7.54
N LYS A 76 -7.68 -8.82 -8.26
CA LYS A 76 -7.60 -8.94 -9.73
C LYS A 76 -7.28 -10.36 -10.18
N ALA A 77 -6.33 -11.02 -9.52
CA ALA A 77 -5.97 -12.40 -9.83
C ALA A 77 -7.13 -13.38 -9.62
N ILE A 78 -7.98 -13.12 -8.63
CA ILE A 78 -9.21 -13.90 -8.39
C ILE A 78 -10.24 -13.59 -9.48
N ALA A 79 -10.49 -12.30 -9.77
CA ALA A 79 -11.51 -11.87 -10.70
C ALA A 79 -11.25 -12.34 -12.14
N ASP A 80 -10.01 -12.30 -12.60
CA ASP A 80 -9.61 -12.74 -13.96
C ASP A 80 -9.24 -14.22 -14.06
N GLY A 81 -9.27 -14.95 -12.94
CA GLY A 81 -8.93 -16.37 -12.86
C GLY A 81 -7.44 -16.69 -12.94
N SER A 82 -6.55 -15.70 -13.00
CA SER A 82 -5.11 -15.92 -13.08
C SER A 82 -4.52 -16.59 -11.84
N ILE A 83 -5.21 -16.51 -10.69
CA ILE A 83 -4.84 -17.22 -9.47
C ILE A 83 -4.76 -18.74 -9.68
N LEU A 84 -5.57 -19.31 -10.55
CA LEU A 84 -5.55 -20.73 -10.88
C LEU A 84 -4.27 -21.15 -11.63
N LYS A 85 -3.58 -20.22 -12.23
CA LYS A 85 -2.29 -20.43 -12.93
C LYS A 85 -1.09 -20.02 -12.09
N ASN A 86 -1.31 -19.48 -10.89
CA ASN A 86 -0.24 -19.11 -9.98
C ASN A 86 0.58 -20.36 -9.60
N PRO A 87 1.91 -20.39 -9.83
CA PRO A 87 2.72 -21.59 -9.63
C PRO A 87 2.67 -22.15 -8.20
N GLU A 88 2.65 -21.27 -7.20
CA GLU A 88 2.61 -21.68 -5.79
C GLU A 88 1.20 -22.18 -5.39
N VAL A 89 0.14 -21.61 -5.95
CA VAL A 89 -1.22 -22.13 -5.78
C VAL A 89 -1.32 -23.52 -6.40
N VAL A 90 -0.89 -23.69 -7.64
CA VAL A 90 -0.87 -25.00 -8.31
C VAL A 90 -0.09 -26.02 -7.49
N LYS A 91 1.10 -25.65 -7.00
CA LYS A 91 1.94 -26.52 -6.16
C LYS A 91 1.23 -26.97 -4.88
N ALA A 92 0.62 -26.04 -4.14
CA ALA A 92 -0.06 -26.32 -2.89
C ALA A 92 -1.23 -27.30 -3.07
N TYR A 93 -2.11 -27.00 -4.01
CA TYR A 93 -3.32 -27.79 -4.24
C TYR A 93 -3.04 -29.15 -4.92
N THR A 94 -2.10 -29.18 -5.85
CA THR A 94 -1.65 -30.44 -6.48
C THR A 94 -1.03 -31.38 -5.45
N TYR A 95 -0.16 -30.85 -4.58
CA TYR A 95 0.45 -31.64 -3.52
C TYR A 95 -0.61 -32.24 -2.59
N ALA A 96 -1.57 -31.41 -2.11
CA ALA A 96 -2.65 -31.89 -1.26
C ALA A 96 -3.47 -33.02 -1.94
N LYS A 97 -3.78 -32.85 -3.23
CA LYS A 97 -4.52 -33.83 -4.01
C LYS A 97 -3.75 -35.15 -4.18
N GLU A 98 -2.49 -35.08 -4.59
CA GLU A 98 -1.68 -36.26 -4.89
C GLU A 98 -1.29 -37.05 -3.64
N THR A 99 -1.04 -36.36 -2.52
CA THR A 99 -0.62 -37.00 -1.26
C THR A 99 -1.79 -37.38 -0.33
N GLY A 100 -2.98 -36.84 -0.56
CA GLY A 100 -4.12 -37.00 0.34
C GLY A 100 -3.94 -36.30 1.69
N LYS A 101 -2.96 -35.40 1.83
CA LYS A 101 -2.72 -34.61 3.04
C LYS A 101 -3.81 -33.54 3.21
N GLY A 102 -3.99 -33.09 4.46
CA GLY A 102 -4.93 -32.02 4.76
C GLY A 102 -4.48 -30.67 4.21
N LEU A 103 -5.42 -29.88 3.71
CA LEU A 103 -5.25 -28.48 3.38
C LEU A 103 -5.84 -27.62 4.49
N HIS A 104 -5.03 -26.81 5.12
CA HIS A 104 -5.42 -25.85 6.14
C HIS A 104 -5.38 -24.44 5.57
N ILE A 105 -6.48 -23.70 5.71
CA ILE A 105 -6.58 -22.31 5.29
C ILE A 105 -6.84 -21.49 6.55
N MET A 106 -5.89 -20.61 6.93
CA MET A 106 -5.98 -19.84 8.16
C MET A 106 -5.76 -18.36 7.94
N GLY A 107 -6.40 -17.54 8.74
CA GLY A 107 -6.23 -16.09 8.69
C GLY A 107 -7.36 -15.33 9.35
N LEU A 108 -7.22 -14.00 9.35
CA LEU A 108 -8.21 -13.10 9.92
C LEU A 108 -9.48 -13.12 9.08
N THR A 109 -10.58 -13.51 9.71
CA THR A 109 -11.87 -13.72 9.05
C THR A 109 -12.82 -12.59 9.40
N SER A 110 -12.73 -11.50 8.63
CA SER A 110 -13.57 -10.32 8.77
C SER A 110 -13.64 -9.52 7.47
N THR A 111 -14.48 -8.51 7.46
CA THR A 111 -14.62 -7.54 6.35
C THR A 111 -13.78 -6.27 6.56
N GLY A 112 -12.92 -6.23 7.57
CA GLY A 112 -12.12 -5.05 7.90
C GLY A 112 -11.14 -4.62 6.81
N GLY A 113 -10.61 -5.57 6.02
CA GLY A 113 -9.77 -5.28 4.86
C GLY A 113 -8.38 -4.74 5.17
N VAL A 114 -7.95 -4.76 6.44
CA VAL A 114 -6.62 -4.28 6.86
C VAL A 114 -5.56 -5.37 6.73
N HIS A 115 -5.83 -6.58 7.20
CA HIS A 115 -4.88 -7.69 7.21
C HIS A 115 -5.19 -8.78 6.18
N SER A 116 -6.44 -8.92 5.83
CA SER A 116 -6.96 -10.03 5.03
C SER A 116 -8.27 -9.65 4.34
N SER A 117 -8.77 -10.54 3.50
CA SER A 117 -10.09 -10.43 2.88
C SER A 117 -10.82 -11.76 2.96
N MET A 118 -12.09 -11.73 3.34
CA MET A 118 -12.95 -12.93 3.29
C MET A 118 -13.16 -13.43 1.86
N ASP A 119 -13.15 -12.54 0.87
CA ASP A 119 -13.24 -12.93 -0.55
C ASP A 119 -12.05 -13.80 -0.96
N HIS A 120 -10.85 -13.52 -0.41
CA HIS A 120 -9.68 -14.36 -0.63
C HIS A 120 -9.85 -15.74 0.00
N LEU A 121 -10.37 -15.81 1.22
CA LEU A 121 -10.70 -17.09 1.88
C LEU A 121 -11.67 -17.89 1.03
N PHE A 122 -12.74 -17.28 0.57
CA PHE A 122 -13.75 -17.94 -0.26
C PHE A 122 -13.17 -18.45 -1.58
N ALA A 123 -12.34 -17.66 -2.23
CA ALA A 123 -11.65 -18.06 -3.46
C ALA A 123 -10.74 -19.29 -3.23
N LEU A 124 -10.00 -19.32 -2.13
CA LEU A 124 -9.15 -20.46 -1.77
C LEU A 124 -9.96 -21.74 -1.51
N CYS A 125 -11.15 -21.63 -0.90
CA CYS A 125 -12.08 -22.75 -0.74
C CYS A 125 -12.62 -23.23 -2.09
N ASP A 126 -12.98 -22.31 -2.97
CA ASP A 126 -13.51 -22.64 -4.31
C ASP A 126 -12.47 -23.35 -5.18
N ILE A 127 -11.20 -22.94 -5.09
CA ILE A 127 -10.09 -23.65 -5.73
C ILE A 127 -9.96 -25.07 -5.18
N ALA A 128 -10.09 -25.25 -3.87
CA ALA A 128 -10.06 -26.58 -3.25
C ALA A 128 -11.19 -27.48 -3.78
N LYS A 129 -12.37 -26.92 -4.00
CA LYS A 129 -13.50 -27.62 -4.63
C LYS A 129 -13.17 -28.05 -6.07
N GLU A 130 -12.59 -27.17 -6.87
CA GLU A 130 -12.18 -27.50 -8.25
C GLU A 130 -11.15 -28.64 -8.29
N TYR A 131 -10.24 -28.70 -7.33
CA TYR A 131 -9.27 -29.80 -7.19
C TYR A 131 -9.89 -31.08 -6.61
N GLY A 132 -11.14 -31.02 -6.12
CA GLY A 132 -11.82 -32.17 -5.52
C GLY A 132 -11.23 -32.56 -4.15
N LEU A 133 -10.70 -31.62 -3.40
CA LEU A 133 -10.11 -31.87 -2.07
C LEU A 133 -11.24 -32.09 -1.04
N GLU A 134 -11.10 -33.15 -0.24
CA GLU A 134 -12.06 -33.52 0.80
C GLU A 134 -11.59 -33.09 2.21
N LYS A 135 -10.28 -33.03 2.43
CA LYS A 135 -9.69 -32.66 3.72
C LYS A 135 -9.28 -31.18 3.70
N VAL A 136 -10.25 -30.29 3.86
CA VAL A 136 -10.05 -28.84 3.87
C VAL A 136 -10.54 -28.28 5.20
N TYR A 137 -9.61 -27.71 5.96
CA TYR A 137 -9.85 -27.22 7.32
C TYR A 137 -9.61 -25.73 7.40
N LEU A 138 -10.60 -24.96 7.85
CA LEU A 138 -10.49 -23.53 8.05
C LEU A 138 -10.18 -23.22 9.52
N HIS A 139 -9.21 -22.35 9.72
CA HIS A 139 -8.85 -21.81 11.02
C HIS A 139 -9.10 -20.30 11.02
N CYS A 140 -10.23 -19.90 11.61
CA CYS A 140 -10.74 -18.53 11.54
C CYS A 140 -10.25 -17.72 12.73
N PHE A 141 -9.48 -16.66 12.48
CA PHE A 141 -9.08 -15.71 13.51
C PHE A 141 -10.09 -14.56 13.54
N MET A 142 -10.60 -14.24 14.74
CA MET A 142 -11.65 -13.24 14.91
C MET A 142 -11.06 -11.85 15.14
N ASP A 143 -11.69 -10.85 14.57
CA ASP A 143 -11.19 -9.48 14.47
C ASP A 143 -11.56 -8.61 15.68
N GLY A 144 -12.70 -7.95 15.65
CA GLY A 144 -13.17 -7.06 16.70
C GLY A 144 -12.33 -5.81 16.95
N ARG A 145 -11.33 -5.55 16.11
CA ARG A 145 -10.44 -4.38 16.17
C ARG A 145 -10.56 -3.49 14.94
N ASP A 146 -10.57 -4.10 13.76
CA ASP A 146 -10.80 -3.44 12.48
C ASP A 146 -12.28 -3.53 12.05
N THR A 147 -13.08 -4.22 12.84
CA THR A 147 -14.54 -4.38 12.71
C THR A 147 -15.20 -4.27 14.07
N ASP A 148 -16.52 -4.18 14.09
CA ASP A 148 -17.32 -4.18 15.31
C ASP A 148 -16.96 -5.38 16.22
N PRO A 149 -16.82 -5.19 17.54
CA PRO A 149 -16.40 -6.23 18.48
C PRO A 149 -17.28 -7.48 18.53
N GLU A 150 -18.52 -7.41 18.10
CA GLU A 150 -19.48 -8.54 18.08
C GLU A 150 -19.96 -8.91 16.66
N SER A 151 -19.22 -8.52 15.62
CA SER A 151 -19.54 -8.85 14.23
C SER A 151 -19.11 -10.26 13.81
N GLY A 152 -18.22 -10.90 14.54
CA GLY A 152 -17.58 -12.16 14.19
C GLY A 152 -18.55 -13.33 14.03
N LYS A 153 -19.63 -13.40 14.81
CA LYS A 153 -20.68 -14.40 14.67
C LYS A 153 -21.29 -14.37 13.25
N GLY A 154 -21.55 -13.18 12.73
CA GLY A 154 -22.04 -12.97 11.36
C GLY A 154 -21.03 -13.44 10.31
N PHE A 155 -19.75 -13.15 10.50
CA PHE A 155 -18.68 -13.61 9.59
C PHE A 155 -18.55 -15.13 9.58
N ILE A 156 -18.63 -15.77 10.73
CA ILE A 156 -18.62 -17.25 10.81
C ILE A 156 -19.84 -17.83 10.09
N GLN A 157 -21.01 -17.21 10.24
CA GLN A 157 -22.20 -17.65 9.49
C GLN A 157 -22.01 -17.47 7.97
N ASP A 158 -21.40 -16.39 7.52
CA ASP A 158 -21.10 -16.17 6.10
C ASP A 158 -20.14 -17.23 5.57
N VAL A 159 -19.12 -17.60 6.34
CA VAL A 159 -18.21 -18.69 6.00
C VAL A 159 -18.96 -20.01 5.87
N GLU A 160 -19.79 -20.38 6.85
CA GLU A 160 -20.61 -21.60 6.78
C GLU A 160 -21.52 -21.62 5.56
N ASN A 161 -22.15 -20.50 5.25
CA ASN A 161 -23.00 -20.36 4.06
C ASN A 161 -22.21 -20.56 2.75
N HIS A 162 -20.99 -20.05 2.69
CA HIS A 162 -20.12 -20.25 1.53
C HIS A 162 -19.65 -21.70 1.40
N LEU A 163 -19.22 -22.31 2.50
CA LEU A 163 -18.76 -23.70 2.52
C LEU A 163 -19.86 -24.69 2.08
N ALA A 164 -21.13 -24.39 2.37
CA ALA A 164 -22.26 -25.19 1.90
C ALA A 164 -22.37 -25.29 0.37
N LYS A 165 -21.81 -24.32 -0.35
CA LYS A 165 -21.73 -24.25 -1.82
C LYS A 165 -20.37 -24.62 -2.38
N SER A 166 -19.37 -24.72 -1.52
CA SER A 166 -17.97 -24.95 -1.86
C SER A 166 -17.46 -26.24 -1.22
N THR A 167 -16.34 -26.19 -0.50
CA THR A 167 -15.81 -27.31 0.27
C THR A 167 -15.07 -26.81 1.50
N GLY A 168 -14.93 -27.67 2.48
CA GLY A 168 -14.23 -27.38 3.72
C GLY A 168 -15.12 -27.33 4.93
N VAL A 169 -14.50 -27.26 6.10
CA VAL A 169 -15.13 -27.17 7.40
C VAL A 169 -14.36 -26.23 8.30
N ILE A 170 -15.06 -25.41 9.09
CA ILE A 170 -14.40 -24.58 10.11
C ILE A 170 -13.93 -25.52 11.23
N ALA A 171 -12.61 -25.69 11.33
CA ALA A 171 -11.99 -26.54 12.32
C ALA A 171 -11.73 -25.83 13.65
N THR A 172 -11.39 -24.55 13.60
CA THR A 172 -11.07 -23.75 14.80
C THR A 172 -11.51 -22.30 14.66
N ILE A 173 -11.79 -21.68 15.80
CA ILE A 173 -11.98 -20.23 15.95
C ILE A 173 -11.13 -19.77 17.13
N THR A 174 -10.42 -18.64 16.96
CA THR A 174 -9.71 -17.97 18.05
C THR A 174 -9.58 -16.47 17.75
N GLY A 175 -9.56 -15.65 18.80
CA GLY A 175 -9.36 -14.20 18.65
C GLY A 175 -7.95 -13.85 18.16
N ARG A 176 -7.87 -12.77 17.40
CA ARG A 176 -6.60 -12.23 16.88
C ARG A 176 -5.60 -11.86 17.98
N TYR A 177 -6.08 -11.58 19.18
CA TYR A 177 -5.24 -11.32 20.35
C TYR A 177 -4.24 -12.44 20.59
N TYR A 178 -4.62 -13.69 20.31
CA TYR A 178 -3.78 -14.88 20.44
C TYR A 178 -3.06 -15.26 19.14
N ALA A 179 -3.79 -15.32 18.04
CA ALA A 179 -3.27 -15.84 16.77
C ALA A 179 -2.45 -14.82 15.96
N MET A 180 -2.58 -13.54 16.27
CA MET A 180 -2.00 -12.45 15.50
C MET A 180 -1.22 -11.47 16.41
N ASP A 181 -0.51 -11.99 17.39
CA ASP A 181 0.42 -11.19 18.18
C ASP A 181 1.59 -10.68 17.31
N ARG A 182 2.17 -9.55 17.69
CA ARG A 182 3.37 -8.97 17.05
C ARG A 182 4.40 -8.46 18.07
N ASP A 183 4.14 -8.69 19.34
CA ASP A 183 4.93 -8.14 20.44
C ASP A 183 5.72 -9.24 21.20
N LYS A 184 5.91 -10.41 20.56
CA LYS A 184 6.61 -11.58 21.11
C LYS A 184 6.01 -12.08 22.42
N ARG A 185 4.70 -11.96 22.53
CA ARG A 185 3.94 -12.54 23.63
C ARG A 185 3.68 -14.02 23.35
N TRP A 186 4.71 -14.82 23.56
CA TRP A 186 4.69 -16.25 23.26
C TRP A 186 3.65 -17.03 24.06
N ASP A 187 3.27 -16.52 25.23
CA ASP A 187 2.15 -17.01 26.02
C ASP A 187 0.81 -16.94 25.26
N ARG A 188 0.61 -15.90 24.47
CA ARG A 188 -0.57 -15.76 23.60
C ARG A 188 -0.49 -16.64 22.36
N VAL A 189 0.65 -16.59 21.68
CA VAL A 189 0.90 -17.39 20.46
C VAL A 189 0.76 -18.88 20.76
N LYS A 190 1.21 -19.34 21.92
CA LYS A 190 1.09 -20.73 22.34
C LYS A 190 -0.36 -21.22 22.37
N LEU A 191 -1.30 -20.42 22.82
CA LEU A 191 -2.71 -20.81 22.83
C LEU A 191 -3.25 -21.11 21.44
N ALA A 192 -2.89 -20.27 20.46
CA ALA A 192 -3.23 -20.51 19.06
C ALA A 192 -2.48 -21.73 18.50
N TYR A 193 -1.19 -21.87 18.81
CA TYR A 193 -0.39 -23.02 18.41
C TYR A 193 -0.97 -24.34 18.94
N ASP A 194 -1.26 -24.41 20.21
CA ASP A 194 -1.82 -25.62 20.84
C ASP A 194 -3.19 -25.99 20.26
N GLN A 195 -4.00 -24.98 19.93
CA GLN A 195 -5.25 -25.20 19.21
C GLN A 195 -5.03 -25.84 17.85
N LEU A 196 -4.13 -25.27 17.05
CA LEU A 196 -3.88 -25.70 15.67
C LEU A 196 -3.17 -27.07 15.58
N VAL A 197 -2.24 -27.33 16.49
CA VAL A 197 -1.36 -28.50 16.43
C VAL A 197 -1.83 -29.62 17.36
N ASN A 198 -2.25 -29.28 18.58
CA ASN A 198 -2.63 -30.24 19.61
C ASN A 198 -4.14 -30.41 19.74
N GLY A 199 -4.93 -29.58 19.08
CA GLY A 199 -6.39 -29.62 19.17
C GLY A 199 -6.93 -29.19 20.54
N GLU A 200 -6.18 -28.33 21.24
CA GLU A 200 -6.57 -27.82 22.56
C GLU A 200 -7.52 -26.62 22.42
N GLY A 201 -8.56 -26.62 23.22
CA GLY A 201 -9.53 -25.55 23.26
C GLY A 201 -10.91 -26.07 23.66
N ARG A 202 -11.85 -25.15 23.83
CA ARG A 202 -13.24 -25.51 24.10
C ARG A 202 -13.80 -26.28 22.89
N LYS A 203 -14.43 -27.41 23.15
CA LYS A 203 -15.06 -28.22 22.11
C LYS A 203 -16.45 -27.70 21.79
N SER A 204 -16.77 -27.59 20.51
CA SER A 204 -18.11 -27.24 20.03
C SER A 204 -18.42 -27.99 18.72
N ASP A 205 -19.64 -28.37 18.51
CA ASP A 205 -20.12 -28.93 17.26
C ASP A 205 -20.83 -27.88 16.37
N ASN A 206 -20.93 -26.64 16.87
CA ASN A 206 -21.55 -25.51 16.17
C ASN A 206 -20.72 -24.23 16.37
N MET A 207 -19.99 -23.86 15.34
CA MET A 207 -19.06 -22.72 15.41
C MET A 207 -19.77 -21.36 15.53
N VAL A 208 -20.93 -21.20 14.91
CA VAL A 208 -21.74 -19.98 15.06
C VAL A 208 -22.24 -19.82 16.49
N GLN A 209 -22.74 -20.93 17.09
CA GLN A 209 -23.19 -20.94 18.46
C GLN A 209 -22.03 -20.70 19.44
N ALA A 210 -20.84 -21.22 19.15
CA ALA A 210 -19.66 -20.98 19.95
C ALA A 210 -19.30 -19.47 20.07
N MET A 211 -19.51 -18.72 19.00
CA MET A 211 -19.34 -17.26 19.03
C MET A 211 -20.36 -16.59 19.95
N GLN A 212 -21.64 -17.00 19.87
CA GLN A 212 -22.67 -16.48 20.77
C GLN A 212 -22.36 -16.78 22.23
N GLU A 213 -21.92 -17.96 22.53
CA GLU A 213 -21.52 -18.36 23.90
C GLU A 213 -20.37 -17.53 24.43
N SER A 214 -19.41 -17.18 23.57
CA SER A 214 -18.31 -16.26 23.93
C SER A 214 -18.86 -14.89 24.31
N TYR A 215 -19.81 -14.33 23.53
CA TYR A 215 -20.43 -13.04 23.84
C TYR A 215 -21.25 -13.09 25.13
N ASP A 216 -21.96 -14.18 25.39
CA ASP A 216 -22.73 -14.39 26.61
C ASP A 216 -21.83 -14.41 27.86
N GLU A 217 -20.57 -14.81 27.70
CA GLU A 217 -19.52 -14.76 28.73
C GLU A 217 -18.82 -13.38 28.81
N GLY A 218 -19.23 -12.40 27.99
CA GLY A 218 -18.62 -11.07 27.93
C GLY A 218 -17.30 -11.01 27.17
N VAL A 219 -17.01 -12.00 26.35
CA VAL A 219 -15.77 -12.08 25.56
C VAL A 219 -16.09 -11.79 24.10
N THR A 220 -15.59 -10.65 23.60
CA THR A 220 -15.80 -10.17 22.23
C THR A 220 -14.78 -10.77 21.25
N ASP A 221 -14.94 -10.51 19.97
CA ASP A 221 -14.21 -11.15 18.87
C ASP A 221 -12.69 -11.19 19.06
N GLU A 222 -12.06 -10.07 19.35
CA GLU A 222 -10.60 -9.97 19.49
C GLU A 222 -10.03 -10.96 20.51
N PHE A 223 -10.81 -11.25 21.56
CA PHE A 223 -10.37 -12.00 22.72
C PHE A 223 -10.99 -13.40 22.81
N VAL A 224 -11.69 -13.86 21.78
CA VAL A 224 -12.27 -15.21 21.76
C VAL A 224 -11.18 -16.25 22.04
N LYS A 225 -11.38 -17.00 23.10
CA LYS A 225 -10.46 -18.10 23.48
C LYS A 225 -10.58 -19.25 22.47
N PRO A 226 -9.51 -20.05 22.32
CA PRO A 226 -9.52 -21.15 21.37
C PRO A 226 -10.75 -22.05 21.47
N VAL A 227 -11.45 -22.22 20.34
CA VAL A 227 -12.58 -23.14 20.15
C VAL A 227 -12.21 -24.14 19.06
N VAL A 228 -12.44 -25.41 19.31
CA VAL A 228 -12.15 -26.50 18.38
C VAL A 228 -13.44 -27.22 18.01
N ASN A 229 -13.62 -27.44 16.71
CA ASN A 229 -14.77 -28.20 16.19
C ASN A 229 -14.62 -29.67 16.59
N SER A 230 -15.58 -30.16 17.38
CA SER A 230 -15.58 -31.55 17.89
C SER A 230 -15.96 -32.60 16.85
N THR A 231 -16.48 -32.20 15.68
CA THR A 231 -16.96 -33.12 14.65
C THR A 231 -15.87 -33.56 13.67
N VAL A 232 -14.69 -32.87 13.67
CA VAL A 232 -13.58 -33.16 12.78
C VAL A 232 -12.25 -33.11 13.51
N ASP A 233 -11.26 -33.83 13.02
CA ASP A 233 -9.87 -33.67 13.44
C ASP A 233 -9.14 -32.72 12.46
N GLY A 234 -9.22 -31.43 12.75
CA GLY A 234 -8.61 -30.37 11.93
C GLY A 234 -7.21 -29.96 12.39
N ARG A 235 -6.51 -30.80 13.19
CA ARG A 235 -5.13 -30.48 13.61
C ARG A 235 -4.19 -30.45 12.43
N ILE A 236 -3.23 -29.52 12.48
CA ILE A 236 -2.15 -29.48 11.49
C ILE A 236 -1.14 -30.58 11.82
N LYS A 237 -0.91 -31.48 10.86
CA LYS A 237 -0.05 -32.67 11.00
C LYS A 237 1.17 -32.58 10.09
N GLU A 238 2.16 -33.41 10.36
CA GLU A 238 3.33 -33.56 9.50
C GLU A 238 2.94 -33.80 8.04
N GLY A 239 3.57 -33.06 7.13
CA GLY A 239 3.33 -33.14 5.69
C GLY A 239 2.05 -32.50 5.20
N ASP A 240 1.25 -31.89 6.06
CA ASP A 240 0.05 -31.14 5.64
C ASP A 240 0.40 -29.87 4.87
N VAL A 241 -0.58 -29.29 4.22
CA VAL A 241 -0.48 -28.01 3.52
C VAL A 241 -1.18 -26.94 4.33
N VAL A 242 -0.53 -25.78 4.50
CA VAL A 242 -1.12 -24.61 5.14
C VAL A 242 -1.02 -23.42 4.20
N ILE A 243 -2.12 -22.71 4.03
CA ILE A 243 -2.16 -21.40 3.39
C ILE A 243 -2.61 -20.39 4.44
N PHE A 244 -1.74 -19.43 4.75
CA PHE A 244 -2.07 -18.30 5.60
C PHE A 244 -2.48 -17.13 4.71
N PHE A 245 -3.76 -16.78 4.67
CA PHE A 245 -4.31 -15.85 3.67
C PHE A 245 -4.23 -14.36 4.06
N ASN A 246 -3.62 -14.01 5.18
CA ASN A 246 -3.31 -12.62 5.49
C ASN A 246 -2.32 -12.06 4.47
N TYR A 247 -2.63 -10.90 3.87
CA TYR A 247 -1.71 -10.22 2.94
C TYR A 247 -0.85 -9.17 3.64
N ARG A 248 -1.21 -8.71 4.84
CA ARG A 248 -0.35 -7.86 5.66
C ARG A 248 0.51 -8.74 6.59
N ASN A 249 1.80 -8.42 6.64
CA ASN A 249 2.82 -9.30 7.19
C ASN A 249 3.03 -9.19 8.71
N ASP A 250 2.84 -8.00 9.30
CA ASP A 250 3.33 -7.67 10.65
C ASP A 250 2.78 -8.60 11.76
N ARG A 251 1.54 -9.05 11.63
CA ARG A 251 0.88 -9.94 12.60
C ARG A 251 0.80 -11.41 12.17
N ALA A 252 1.33 -11.75 11.00
CA ALA A 252 1.39 -13.13 10.53
C ALA A 252 2.73 -13.81 10.84
N LYS A 253 3.76 -13.05 11.22
CA LYS A 253 5.12 -13.52 11.41
C LYS A 253 5.26 -14.55 12.52
N GLU A 254 4.77 -14.26 13.71
CA GLU A 254 5.06 -15.06 14.91
C GLU A 254 4.47 -16.46 14.84
N LEU A 255 3.21 -16.59 14.42
CA LEU A 255 2.60 -17.89 14.24
C LEU A 255 3.28 -18.69 13.12
N THR A 256 3.64 -18.06 12.02
CA THR A 256 4.42 -18.69 10.94
C THR A 256 5.78 -19.16 11.45
N GLN A 257 6.46 -18.34 12.25
CA GLN A 257 7.77 -18.66 12.83
C GLN A 257 7.74 -19.93 13.66
N VAL A 258 6.80 -20.05 14.58
CA VAL A 258 6.73 -21.22 15.47
C VAL A 258 6.27 -22.50 14.76
N LEU A 259 5.53 -22.37 13.65
CA LEU A 259 5.11 -23.51 12.84
C LEU A 259 6.19 -24.01 11.89
N THR A 260 7.10 -23.12 11.42
CA THR A 260 7.97 -23.41 10.27
C THR A 260 9.44 -23.08 10.45
N GLN A 261 9.83 -22.14 11.32
CA GLN A 261 11.20 -21.59 11.34
C GLN A 261 12.00 -21.93 12.58
N GLN A 262 11.41 -21.89 13.74
CA GLN A 262 12.14 -21.95 15.00
C GLN A 262 11.42 -22.78 16.05
N ASP A 263 12.09 -23.84 16.52
CA ASP A 263 11.65 -24.55 17.71
C ASP A 263 11.81 -23.68 18.95
N MET A 264 10.80 -23.70 19.81
CA MET A 264 10.80 -23.04 21.12
C MET A 264 10.40 -24.03 22.20
N PRO A 265 11.27 -24.98 22.53
CA PRO A 265 10.95 -26.08 23.47
C PRO A 265 10.61 -25.58 24.86
N GLU A 266 11.23 -24.49 25.32
CA GLU A 266 10.91 -23.85 26.60
C GLU A 266 9.50 -23.27 26.66
N GLN A 267 8.90 -22.98 25.49
CA GLN A 267 7.52 -22.55 25.34
C GLN A 267 6.58 -23.69 24.94
N GLY A 268 7.11 -24.89 24.75
CA GLY A 268 6.35 -26.06 24.31
C GLY A 268 5.85 -25.97 22.86
N MET A 269 6.58 -25.25 22.02
CA MET A 269 6.27 -25.12 20.59
C MET A 269 7.40 -25.66 19.73
N HIS A 270 7.04 -26.45 18.73
CA HIS A 270 7.97 -27.06 17.78
C HIS A 270 7.50 -26.85 16.35
N THR A 271 8.44 -26.69 15.43
CA THR A 271 8.15 -26.64 14.00
C THR A 271 7.59 -28.00 13.53
N ILE A 272 6.70 -27.97 12.58
CA ILE A 272 6.04 -29.17 12.08
C ILE A 272 6.83 -29.71 10.89
N LYS A 273 7.25 -30.98 11.00
CA LYS A 273 8.06 -31.65 9.98
C LYS A 273 7.31 -31.74 8.65
N ASP A 274 8.06 -31.46 7.57
CA ASP A 274 7.59 -31.57 6.19
C ASP A 274 6.31 -30.76 5.89
N LEU A 275 6.00 -29.75 6.72
CA LEU A 275 4.85 -28.86 6.51
C LEU A 275 5.04 -28.04 5.21
N GLN A 276 4.07 -28.12 4.32
CA GLN A 276 4.03 -27.30 3.11
C GLN A 276 3.29 -26.02 3.42
N PHE A 277 4.04 -25.00 3.83
CA PHE A 277 3.48 -23.73 4.30
C PHE A 277 3.59 -22.65 3.23
N PHE A 278 2.47 -21.99 2.96
CA PHE A 278 2.36 -20.92 1.98
C PHE A 278 1.85 -19.64 2.63
N CYS A 279 2.64 -18.56 2.49
CA CYS A 279 2.25 -17.22 2.89
C CYS A 279 1.56 -16.53 1.72
N MET A 280 0.49 -15.78 1.98
CA MET A 280 -0.16 -15.00 0.91
C MET A 280 0.81 -13.99 0.28
N THR A 281 1.59 -13.32 1.13
CA THR A 281 2.63 -12.35 0.76
C THR A 281 3.89 -12.65 1.58
N PRO A 282 5.06 -12.05 1.28
CA PRO A 282 6.26 -12.24 2.09
C PRO A 282 6.05 -11.72 3.52
N TYR A 283 6.16 -12.58 4.53
CA TYR A 283 6.00 -12.18 5.92
C TYR A 283 7.31 -11.71 6.55
N ASP A 284 8.40 -12.37 6.23
CA ASP A 284 9.73 -11.99 6.70
C ASP A 284 10.78 -12.48 5.68
N SER A 285 11.75 -11.62 5.38
CA SER A 285 12.83 -11.95 4.42
C SER A 285 13.76 -13.06 4.90
N SER A 286 13.79 -13.32 6.20
CA SER A 286 14.59 -14.40 6.79
C SER A 286 13.93 -15.77 6.76
N PHE A 287 12.63 -15.85 6.46
CA PHE A 287 11.93 -17.13 6.42
C PHE A 287 12.36 -17.97 5.21
N THR A 288 12.63 -19.24 5.51
CA THR A 288 13.04 -20.23 4.51
C THR A 288 12.06 -21.39 4.45
N GLY A 289 12.01 -22.09 3.31
CA GLY A 289 11.19 -23.29 3.15
C GLY A 289 9.68 -23.02 3.10
N VAL A 290 9.25 -21.78 2.97
CA VAL A 290 7.85 -21.38 2.79
C VAL A 290 7.61 -20.93 1.36
N GLY A 291 6.43 -21.26 0.81
CA GLY A 291 5.97 -20.70 -0.46
C GLY A 291 5.37 -19.32 -0.26
N ILE A 292 5.38 -18.50 -1.29
CA ILE A 292 4.78 -17.17 -1.28
C ILE A 292 3.87 -17.07 -2.50
N LEU A 293 2.56 -16.91 -2.29
CA LEU A 293 1.60 -16.87 -3.37
C LEU A 293 1.73 -15.61 -4.22
N PHE A 294 1.91 -14.47 -3.58
CA PHE A 294 2.07 -13.16 -4.21
C PHE A 294 3.36 -12.49 -3.70
N PRO A 295 4.52 -12.79 -4.33
CA PRO A 295 5.78 -12.20 -3.93
C PRO A 295 5.79 -10.69 -4.23
N LYS A 296 6.61 -9.94 -3.49
CA LYS A 296 6.93 -8.56 -3.84
C LYS A 296 7.78 -8.57 -5.11
N GLU A 297 7.27 -7.92 -6.13
CA GLU A 297 8.03 -7.63 -7.34
C GLU A 297 8.67 -6.25 -7.18
N ASN A 298 9.99 -6.17 -7.40
CA ASN A 298 10.64 -4.88 -7.55
C ASN A 298 10.14 -4.24 -8.84
N VAL A 299 9.80 -2.97 -8.77
CA VAL A 299 9.40 -2.19 -9.95
C VAL A 299 10.66 -1.91 -10.78
N GLN A 300 10.85 -2.68 -11.84
CA GLN A 300 12.01 -2.55 -12.74
C GLN A 300 11.78 -1.47 -13.78
N ASN A 301 12.87 -0.96 -14.35
CA ASN A 301 12.85 0.10 -15.36
C ASN A 301 11.99 1.30 -14.95
N THR A 302 12.17 1.74 -13.69
CA THR A 302 11.65 3.03 -13.25
C THR A 302 12.28 4.17 -14.05
N LEU A 303 11.72 5.35 -13.99
CA LEU A 303 12.28 6.53 -14.66
C LEU A 303 13.75 6.76 -14.28
N ALA A 304 14.09 6.67 -13.00
CA ALA A 304 15.45 6.83 -12.51
C ALA A 304 16.41 5.75 -13.06
N GLU A 305 15.99 4.49 -13.04
CA GLU A 305 16.76 3.37 -13.60
C GLU A 305 16.98 3.52 -15.10
N TYR A 306 15.94 3.89 -15.82
CA TYR A 306 15.99 4.03 -17.26
C TYR A 306 16.90 5.20 -17.69
N ILE A 307 16.79 6.36 -17.01
CA ILE A 307 17.68 7.52 -17.25
C ILE A 307 19.12 7.14 -16.97
N SER A 308 19.40 6.42 -15.87
CA SER A 308 20.72 5.89 -15.55
C SER A 308 21.26 4.96 -16.66
N SER A 309 20.41 4.07 -17.16
CA SER A 309 20.79 3.14 -18.25
C SER A 309 21.20 3.84 -19.55
N LYS A 310 20.77 5.08 -19.73
CA LYS A 310 21.15 5.93 -20.88
C LYS A 310 22.42 6.76 -20.64
N GLY A 311 23.06 6.59 -19.47
CA GLY A 311 24.25 7.36 -19.11
C GLY A 311 23.96 8.82 -18.77
N LEU A 312 22.71 9.18 -18.54
CA LEU A 312 22.27 10.54 -18.21
C LEU A 312 22.40 10.79 -16.70
N LYS A 313 22.54 12.06 -16.34
CA LYS A 313 22.68 12.50 -14.95
C LYS A 313 21.38 13.01 -14.39
N GLN A 314 21.09 12.66 -13.13
CA GLN A 314 19.87 13.04 -12.46
C GLN A 314 20.09 13.48 -11.02
N LEU A 315 19.20 14.35 -10.54
CA LEU A 315 19.17 14.82 -9.16
C LEU A 315 17.80 14.54 -8.54
N HIS A 316 17.81 13.96 -7.34
CA HIS A 316 16.64 13.80 -6.49
C HIS A 316 16.80 14.66 -5.24
N ILE A 317 15.88 15.57 -4.99
CA ILE A 317 15.97 16.52 -3.87
C ILE A 317 14.64 16.66 -3.13
N ALA A 318 14.69 16.60 -1.82
CA ALA A 318 13.57 16.88 -0.92
C ALA A 318 14.07 17.15 0.50
N GLU A 319 13.18 17.68 1.34
CA GLU A 319 13.43 17.69 2.78
C GLU A 319 13.11 16.34 3.43
N THR A 320 13.56 16.13 4.68
CA THR A 320 13.55 14.85 5.40
C THR A 320 12.22 14.08 5.26
N GLU A 321 11.08 14.77 5.46
CA GLU A 321 9.74 14.13 5.44
C GLU A 321 9.40 13.49 4.09
N LYS A 322 9.98 13.98 3.01
CA LYS A 322 9.69 13.51 1.65
C LYS A 322 10.91 12.95 0.91
N TYR A 323 12.04 12.85 1.58
CA TYR A 323 13.25 12.32 0.95
C TYR A 323 13.09 10.86 0.50
N ALA A 324 12.53 10.01 1.34
CA ALA A 324 12.27 8.62 0.96
C ALA A 324 11.30 8.51 -0.23
N HIS A 325 10.38 9.45 -0.38
CA HIS A 325 9.41 9.45 -1.47
C HIS A 325 10.06 9.71 -2.82
N VAL A 326 10.98 10.67 -2.92
CA VAL A 326 11.71 10.95 -4.18
C VAL A 326 12.88 10.01 -4.43
N THR A 327 13.24 9.15 -3.48
CA THR A 327 14.33 8.18 -3.59
C THR A 327 13.82 6.74 -3.58
N PHE A 328 13.58 6.17 -2.43
CA PHE A 328 13.17 4.77 -2.28
C PHE A 328 11.89 4.44 -3.07
N PHE A 329 10.80 5.16 -2.81
CA PHE A 329 9.51 4.88 -3.48
C PHE A 329 9.54 5.22 -4.97
N PHE A 330 10.07 6.37 -5.32
CA PHE A 330 10.21 6.78 -6.71
C PHE A 330 11.06 5.79 -7.53
N ASN A 331 12.08 5.21 -6.91
CA ASN A 331 12.98 4.23 -7.52
C ASN A 331 12.46 2.79 -7.42
N GLY A 332 11.17 2.60 -7.14
CA GLY A 332 10.53 1.28 -7.16
C GLY A 332 10.88 0.37 -5.98
N GLY A 333 11.27 0.93 -4.83
CA GLY A 333 11.66 0.21 -3.62
C GLY A 333 13.17 -0.03 -3.50
N ARG A 334 13.98 0.72 -4.24
CA ARG A 334 15.45 0.64 -4.20
C ARG A 334 16.04 1.74 -3.32
N GLU A 335 16.80 1.35 -2.30
CA GLU A 335 17.51 2.29 -1.42
C GLU A 335 18.75 2.92 -2.07
N ALA A 336 19.58 2.11 -2.71
CA ALA A 336 20.82 2.57 -3.31
C ALA A 336 20.55 3.46 -4.54
N PRO A 337 21.25 4.59 -4.70
CA PRO A 337 21.14 5.38 -5.91
C PRO A 337 21.58 4.59 -7.15
N PHE A 338 21.03 4.96 -8.29
CA PHE A 338 21.50 4.48 -9.58
C PHE A 338 22.79 5.23 -9.99
N GLU A 339 23.50 4.69 -10.95
CA GLU A 339 24.67 5.37 -11.53
C GLU A 339 24.24 6.71 -12.15
N GLY A 340 24.95 7.79 -11.83
CA GLY A 340 24.59 9.15 -12.29
C GLY A 340 23.46 9.83 -11.51
N GLU A 341 22.95 9.20 -10.45
CA GLU A 341 21.95 9.76 -9.55
C GLU A 341 22.62 10.42 -8.33
N ASP A 342 22.50 11.73 -8.26
CA ASP A 342 22.85 12.51 -7.07
C ASP A 342 21.59 12.76 -6.21
N ARG A 343 21.78 12.87 -4.91
CA ARG A 343 20.71 13.11 -3.94
C ARG A 343 21.03 14.25 -3.02
N ILE A 344 20.08 15.15 -2.78
CA ILE A 344 20.19 16.22 -1.78
C ILE A 344 19.08 16.05 -0.76
N LEU A 345 19.47 15.81 0.48
CA LEU A 345 18.58 15.80 1.64
C LEU A 345 18.70 17.13 2.38
N VAL A 346 17.59 17.84 2.53
CA VAL A 346 17.49 19.04 3.36
C VAL A 346 16.80 18.65 4.67
N PRO A 347 17.39 18.91 5.85
CA PRO A 347 16.72 18.59 7.11
C PRO A 347 15.41 19.37 7.27
N SER A 348 14.34 18.66 7.61
CA SER A 348 13.09 19.30 8.02
C SER A 348 13.25 20.00 9.37
N PRO A 349 12.46 21.05 9.67
CA PRO A 349 12.57 21.75 10.95
C PRO A 349 12.23 20.83 12.12
N LYS A 350 12.95 21.00 13.22
CA LYS A 350 12.72 20.23 14.46
C LYS A 350 11.65 20.90 15.31
N VAL A 351 10.40 20.79 14.87
CA VAL A 351 9.21 21.27 15.58
C VAL A 351 8.27 20.11 15.89
N ALA A 352 7.44 20.26 16.91
CA ALA A 352 6.50 19.21 17.31
C ALA A 352 5.46 18.92 16.21
N THR A 353 4.93 19.98 15.58
CA THR A 353 4.02 19.93 14.46
C THR A 353 4.32 21.07 13.48
N TYR A 354 4.05 20.87 12.21
CA TYR A 354 4.48 21.82 11.17
C TYR A 354 3.60 23.07 11.03
N ASP A 355 2.49 23.16 11.75
CA ASP A 355 1.77 24.43 11.93
C ASP A 355 2.62 25.49 12.67
N LEU A 356 3.60 25.05 13.45
CA LEU A 356 4.56 25.93 14.13
C LEU A 356 5.61 26.51 13.16
N LYS A 357 5.82 25.88 12.02
CA LYS A 357 6.71 26.35 10.96
C LYS A 357 6.19 25.91 9.59
N PRO A 358 5.13 26.59 9.07
CA PRO A 358 4.46 26.17 7.83
C PRO A 358 5.33 26.20 6.57
N GLU A 359 6.32 27.06 6.50
CA GLU A 359 7.30 27.09 5.40
C GLU A 359 8.21 25.86 5.40
N MET A 360 8.29 25.14 6.51
CA MET A 360 9.15 23.98 6.70
C MET A 360 10.59 24.29 6.23
N SER A 361 11.16 23.48 5.35
CA SER A 361 12.47 23.74 4.73
C SER A 361 12.35 24.06 3.23
N ALA A 362 11.17 24.48 2.77
CA ALA A 362 10.91 24.72 1.35
C ALA A 362 11.89 25.75 0.72
N TYR A 363 12.20 26.82 1.41
CA TYR A 363 13.13 27.84 0.89
C TYR A 363 14.56 27.31 0.76
N GLU A 364 15.02 26.50 1.70
CA GLU A 364 16.36 25.88 1.61
C GLU A 364 16.39 24.82 0.48
N VAL A 365 15.34 24.02 0.33
CA VAL A 365 15.19 23.09 -0.80
C VAL A 365 15.25 23.86 -2.11
N LYS A 366 14.50 24.96 -2.22
CA LYS A 366 14.47 25.84 -3.39
C LYS A 366 15.85 26.43 -3.68
N ASP A 367 16.57 26.94 -2.69
CA ASP A 367 17.88 27.53 -2.88
C ASP A 367 18.90 26.52 -3.43
N LYS A 368 18.92 25.30 -2.86
CA LYS A 368 19.80 24.21 -3.35
C LYS A 368 19.40 23.73 -4.73
N LEU A 369 18.10 23.67 -5.00
CA LEU A 369 17.57 23.27 -6.30
C LEU A 369 17.94 24.29 -7.39
N VAL A 370 17.75 25.59 -7.13
CA VAL A 370 18.13 26.66 -8.07
C VAL A 370 19.63 26.63 -8.35
N ALA A 371 20.47 26.46 -7.33
CA ALA A 371 21.92 26.32 -7.52
C ALA A 371 22.26 25.12 -8.43
N ALA A 372 21.58 23.97 -8.22
CA ALA A 372 21.80 22.79 -9.05
C ALA A 372 21.31 22.99 -10.51
N ILE A 373 20.20 23.70 -10.69
CA ILE A 373 19.70 24.06 -12.02
C ILE A 373 20.69 24.98 -12.75
N ASP A 374 21.23 25.97 -12.07
CA ASP A 374 22.18 26.93 -12.64
C ASP A 374 23.52 26.28 -13.06
N GLU A 375 23.92 25.19 -12.40
CA GLU A 375 25.10 24.41 -12.80
C GLU A 375 24.93 23.71 -14.16
N LYS A 376 23.69 23.47 -14.60
CA LYS A 376 23.36 22.73 -15.85
C LYS A 376 24.02 21.36 -15.95
N LYS A 377 24.24 20.71 -14.78
CA LYS A 377 24.90 19.40 -14.68
C LYS A 377 23.96 18.24 -14.99
N TYR A 378 22.68 18.40 -14.67
CA TYR A 378 21.71 17.31 -14.70
C TYR A 378 20.83 17.36 -15.95
N ASP A 379 20.58 16.20 -16.52
CA ASP A 379 19.64 16.01 -17.63
C ASP A 379 18.20 15.95 -17.14
N TRP A 380 17.99 15.50 -15.89
CA TRP A 380 16.69 15.40 -15.27
C TRP A 380 16.79 15.64 -13.74
N ILE A 381 15.79 16.32 -13.21
CA ILE A 381 15.72 16.65 -11.78
C ILE A 381 14.30 16.36 -11.27
N VAL A 382 14.19 15.71 -10.11
CA VAL A 382 12.94 15.60 -9.36
C VAL A 382 13.07 16.27 -8.00
N VAL A 383 12.10 17.10 -7.68
CA VAL A 383 11.95 17.76 -6.38
C VAL A 383 10.56 17.51 -5.82
N ASN A 384 10.49 17.33 -4.50
CA ASN A 384 9.23 17.33 -3.75
C ASN A 384 9.23 18.49 -2.76
N TYR A 385 8.17 19.30 -2.81
CA TYR A 385 7.85 20.31 -1.79
C TYR A 385 6.76 19.75 -0.86
N ALA A 386 7.11 19.54 0.40
CA ALA A 386 6.34 18.77 1.38
C ALA A 386 5.13 19.50 1.99
N ASN A 387 5.08 20.81 1.86
CA ASN A 387 4.29 21.71 2.72
C ASN A 387 2.78 21.46 2.65
N GLY A 388 2.21 21.28 1.47
CA GLY A 388 0.77 21.10 1.29
C GLY A 388 0.24 19.87 2.03
N ASP A 389 1.00 18.80 2.04
CA ASP A 389 0.67 17.57 2.76
C ASP A 389 0.97 17.67 4.26
N MET A 390 2.21 17.97 4.61
CA MET A 390 2.66 17.93 5.99
C MET A 390 1.95 18.96 6.88
N VAL A 391 1.75 20.18 6.39
CA VAL A 391 0.99 21.21 7.11
C VAL A 391 -0.51 20.91 7.04
N GLY A 392 -0.99 20.36 5.92
CA GLY A 392 -2.37 19.92 5.77
C GLY A 392 -2.80 18.92 6.85
N HIS A 393 -1.94 17.99 7.23
CA HIS A 393 -2.17 17.03 8.30
C HIS A 393 -2.38 17.66 9.68
N THR A 394 -1.95 18.89 9.91
CA THR A 394 -2.14 19.57 11.20
C THR A 394 -3.56 20.06 11.41
N GLY A 395 -4.35 20.25 10.35
CA GLY A 395 -5.68 20.79 10.39
C GLY A 395 -5.75 22.28 10.80
N VAL A 396 -4.62 22.97 10.90
CA VAL A 396 -4.54 24.39 11.25
C VAL A 396 -4.63 25.24 9.99
N TYR A 397 -5.81 25.74 9.68
CA TYR A 397 -6.11 26.40 8.41
C TYR A 397 -5.17 27.57 8.06
N GLU A 398 -4.91 28.48 9.01
CA GLU A 398 -3.99 29.60 8.79
C GLU A 398 -2.55 29.16 8.49
N ALA A 399 -2.13 28.03 9.09
CA ALA A 399 -0.83 27.45 8.80
C ALA A 399 -0.78 26.87 7.38
N ILE A 400 -1.86 26.23 6.94
CA ILE A 400 -1.98 25.70 5.58
C ILE A 400 -1.92 26.84 4.56
N GLU A 401 -2.59 27.97 4.80
CA GLU A 401 -2.50 29.15 3.94
C GLU A 401 -1.06 29.68 3.83
N LYS A 402 -0.33 29.74 4.95
CA LYS A 402 1.09 30.14 4.96
C LYS A 402 1.97 29.16 4.20
N ALA A 403 1.69 27.87 4.33
CA ALA A 403 2.39 26.81 3.56
C ALA A 403 2.14 26.96 2.06
N VAL A 404 0.91 27.17 1.64
CA VAL A 404 0.52 27.39 0.24
C VAL A 404 1.23 28.61 -0.35
N LYS A 405 1.27 29.70 0.41
CA LYS A 405 2.00 30.92 -0.01
C LYS A 405 3.49 30.67 -0.18
N ALA A 406 4.12 29.98 0.75
CA ALA A 406 5.54 29.64 0.66
C ALA A 406 5.84 28.78 -0.58
N ILE A 407 4.93 27.83 -0.89
CA ILE A 407 5.06 27.00 -2.10
C ILE A 407 4.94 27.84 -3.36
N ASP A 408 3.98 28.76 -3.44
CA ASP A 408 3.85 29.65 -4.62
C ASP A 408 5.15 30.43 -4.90
N GLU A 409 5.78 30.95 -3.85
CA GLU A 409 7.08 31.65 -3.96
C GLU A 409 8.21 30.70 -4.40
N CYS A 410 8.31 29.50 -3.84
CA CYS A 410 9.31 28.51 -4.22
C CYS A 410 9.11 28.00 -5.65
N VAL A 411 7.88 27.77 -6.07
CA VAL A 411 7.54 27.39 -7.45
C VAL A 411 8.00 28.48 -8.41
N LYS A 412 7.74 29.75 -8.10
CA LYS A 412 8.19 30.86 -8.91
C LYS A 412 9.70 30.85 -9.13
N ASP A 413 10.46 30.83 -8.06
CA ASP A 413 11.92 30.88 -8.15
C ASP A 413 12.48 29.66 -8.89
N THR A 414 11.94 28.49 -8.65
CA THR A 414 12.34 27.25 -9.31
C THR A 414 12.03 27.27 -10.81
N VAL A 415 10.81 27.63 -11.19
CA VAL A 415 10.40 27.66 -12.59
C VAL A 415 11.16 28.71 -13.38
N GLU A 416 11.34 29.91 -12.82
CA GLU A 416 12.12 30.97 -13.50
C GLU A 416 13.60 30.56 -13.69
N ALA A 417 14.21 29.92 -12.69
CA ALA A 417 15.56 29.37 -12.84
C ALA A 417 15.63 28.28 -13.90
N ALA A 418 14.65 27.37 -13.93
CA ALA A 418 14.58 26.28 -14.90
C ALA A 418 14.44 26.84 -16.33
N LYS A 419 13.56 27.81 -16.55
CA LYS A 419 13.39 28.49 -17.83
C LYS A 419 14.69 29.18 -18.30
N ALA A 420 15.36 29.87 -17.39
CA ALA A 420 16.64 30.54 -17.69
C ALA A 420 17.76 29.56 -18.04
N ALA A 421 17.69 28.33 -17.56
CA ALA A 421 18.64 27.26 -17.83
C ALA A 421 18.23 26.32 -18.98
N ASP A 422 17.17 26.65 -19.71
CA ASP A 422 16.60 25.88 -20.82
C ASP A 422 16.03 24.51 -20.42
N TYR A 423 15.57 24.38 -19.18
CA TYR A 423 14.78 23.22 -18.76
C TYR A 423 13.31 23.38 -19.09
N GLU A 424 12.68 22.30 -19.46
CA GLU A 424 11.24 22.20 -19.44
C GLU A 424 10.79 21.64 -18.08
N VAL A 425 9.59 21.99 -17.63
CA VAL A 425 9.11 21.61 -16.29
C VAL A 425 7.74 20.98 -16.37
N ILE A 426 7.59 19.81 -15.73
CA ILE A 426 6.29 19.23 -15.41
C ILE A 426 6.05 19.46 -13.91
N ILE A 427 4.94 20.12 -13.57
CA ILE A 427 4.52 20.35 -12.19
C ILE A 427 3.29 19.52 -11.93
N ILE A 428 3.38 18.65 -10.92
CA ILE A 428 2.31 17.74 -10.51
C ILE A 428 2.13 17.75 -8.99
N ALA A 429 1.16 17.01 -8.52
CA ALA A 429 1.08 16.53 -7.14
C ALA A 429 0.92 15.02 -7.14
N ASP A 430 1.13 14.40 -6.00
CA ASP A 430 1.01 12.95 -5.80
C ASP A 430 -0.35 12.53 -5.25
N HIS A 431 -1.03 13.42 -4.55
CA HIS A 431 -2.40 13.33 -4.04
C HIS A 431 -2.85 14.71 -3.58
N GLY A 432 -4.12 14.85 -3.21
CA GLY A 432 -4.63 16.07 -2.58
C GLY A 432 -4.59 16.00 -1.04
N ASN A 433 -4.52 17.15 -0.40
CA ASN A 433 -4.66 17.36 1.04
C ASN A 433 -5.07 18.82 1.33
N ALA A 434 -4.22 19.79 1.01
CA ALA A 434 -4.48 21.22 1.26
C ALA A 434 -5.69 21.79 0.49
N ASP A 435 -6.11 21.12 -0.57
CA ASP A 435 -7.32 21.39 -1.35
C ASP A 435 -8.63 20.99 -0.64
N HIS A 436 -8.53 20.30 0.49
CA HIS A 436 -9.65 19.87 1.31
C HIS A 436 -9.30 20.00 2.81
N ALA A 437 -9.16 21.23 3.28
CA ALA A 437 -8.71 21.53 4.64
C ALA A 437 -9.85 21.56 5.67
N VAL A 438 -11.11 21.62 5.23
CA VAL A 438 -12.29 21.70 6.09
C VAL A 438 -13.35 20.70 5.63
N ASN A 439 -13.88 19.93 6.58
CA ASN A 439 -14.99 19.02 6.37
C ASN A 439 -16.32 19.75 6.13
N PRO A 440 -17.34 19.09 5.55
CA PRO A 440 -18.67 19.69 5.35
C PRO A 440 -19.35 20.20 6.65
N ASP A 441 -19.02 19.63 7.79
CA ASP A 441 -19.51 20.03 9.10
C ASP A 441 -18.74 21.22 9.73
N GLY A 442 -17.73 21.75 9.01
CA GLY A 442 -16.89 22.86 9.46
C GLY A 442 -15.70 22.46 10.33
N THR A 443 -15.52 21.18 10.62
CA THR A 443 -14.35 20.70 11.37
C THR A 443 -13.10 20.64 10.48
N PRO A 444 -11.89 20.78 11.05
CA PRO A 444 -10.66 20.59 10.28
C PRO A 444 -10.57 19.20 9.67
N ASN A 445 -10.19 19.12 8.40
CA ASN A 445 -9.81 17.87 7.77
C ASN A 445 -8.28 17.68 7.83
N THR A 446 -7.84 16.54 8.32
CA THR A 446 -6.42 16.17 8.39
C THR A 446 -6.06 15.01 7.47
N ALA A 447 -7.04 14.48 6.75
CA ALA A 447 -6.85 13.39 5.79
C ALA A 447 -6.58 13.91 4.39
N HIS A 448 -6.11 13.02 3.51
CA HIS A 448 -5.98 13.32 2.09
C HIS A 448 -7.35 13.51 1.43
N SER A 449 -7.38 14.08 0.24
CA SER A 449 -8.60 14.22 -0.56
C SER A 449 -8.69 13.15 -1.65
N LEU A 450 -9.89 12.98 -2.21
CA LEU A 450 -10.13 12.13 -3.39
C LEU A 450 -10.03 12.92 -4.70
N ASN A 451 -9.61 14.18 -4.64
CA ASN A 451 -9.55 15.05 -5.80
C ASN A 451 -8.41 14.65 -6.75
N ASP A 452 -8.60 14.98 -8.01
CA ASP A 452 -7.55 14.93 -9.01
C ASP A 452 -6.43 15.91 -8.65
N VAL A 453 -5.26 15.70 -9.22
CA VAL A 453 -4.11 16.59 -9.06
C VAL A 453 -3.75 17.29 -10.36
N PRO A 454 -3.09 18.47 -10.31
CA PRO A 454 -2.71 19.20 -11.50
C PRO A 454 -1.54 18.52 -12.24
N CYS A 455 -1.47 18.79 -13.53
CA CYS A 455 -0.32 18.54 -14.38
C CYS A 455 -0.09 19.77 -15.26
N VAL A 456 0.93 20.55 -14.96
CA VAL A 456 1.27 21.77 -15.69
C VAL A 456 2.56 21.55 -16.46
N TYR A 457 2.53 21.82 -17.77
CA TYR A 457 3.70 21.69 -18.64
C TYR A 457 4.26 23.06 -18.99
N VAL A 458 5.34 23.43 -18.35
CA VAL A 458 6.05 24.69 -18.61
C VAL A 458 7.05 24.47 -19.73
N THR A 459 6.73 25.01 -20.91
CA THR A 459 7.50 24.86 -22.14
C THR A 459 7.51 26.17 -22.94
N ALA A 460 8.53 26.38 -23.73
CA ALA A 460 8.61 27.47 -24.69
C ALA A 460 7.73 27.21 -25.93
N ASN A 461 7.32 25.96 -26.16
CA ASN A 461 6.44 25.60 -27.27
C ASN A 461 4.99 26.06 -27.01
N LYS A 462 4.58 27.11 -27.68
CA LYS A 462 3.22 27.69 -27.53
C LYS A 462 2.09 26.84 -28.08
N ASP A 463 2.41 25.89 -28.93
CA ASP A 463 1.45 24.97 -29.55
C ASP A 463 1.30 23.67 -28.78
N ALA A 464 2.11 23.49 -27.71
CA ALA A 464 2.07 22.31 -26.88
C ALA A 464 0.71 22.15 -26.16
N LYS A 465 0.23 20.91 -26.12
CA LYS A 465 -0.98 20.52 -25.40
C LYS A 465 -0.68 19.29 -24.56
N ILE A 466 -1.38 19.15 -23.46
CA ILE A 466 -1.24 18.02 -22.55
C ILE A 466 -2.61 17.43 -22.20
N GLU A 467 -2.75 16.12 -22.33
CA GLU A 467 -3.98 15.39 -22.02
C GLU A 467 -4.14 15.12 -20.52
N ASN A 468 -5.37 14.86 -20.09
CA ASN A 468 -5.64 14.26 -18.77
C ASN A 468 -5.11 12.84 -18.72
N GLY A 469 -4.70 12.41 -17.53
CA GLY A 469 -4.16 11.07 -17.32
C GLY A 469 -4.17 10.63 -15.87
N ARG A 470 -3.18 9.83 -15.52
CA ARG A 470 -2.94 9.27 -14.20
C ARG A 470 -1.51 9.54 -13.76
N LEU A 471 -1.19 9.30 -12.49
CA LEU A 471 0.19 9.40 -12.01
C LEU A 471 1.14 8.46 -12.78
N ALA A 472 0.66 7.29 -13.19
CA ALA A 472 1.41 6.34 -14.00
C ALA A 472 1.85 6.87 -15.39
N ASP A 473 1.24 7.94 -15.86
CA ASP A 473 1.53 8.54 -17.17
C ASP A 473 2.63 9.61 -17.10
N VAL A 474 3.08 9.99 -15.90
CA VAL A 474 4.07 11.06 -15.72
C VAL A 474 5.45 10.66 -16.26
N ALA A 475 5.97 9.50 -15.87
CA ALA A 475 7.27 9.05 -16.39
C ALA A 475 7.28 8.87 -17.92
N PRO A 476 6.27 8.24 -18.55
CA PRO A 476 6.16 8.24 -20.01
C PRO A 476 6.13 9.63 -20.64
N THR A 477 5.46 10.59 -20.00
CA THR A 477 5.41 11.99 -20.48
C THR A 477 6.79 12.66 -20.39
N ILE A 478 7.53 12.45 -19.31
CA ILE A 478 8.90 12.97 -19.17
C ILE A 478 9.82 12.37 -20.23
N LEU A 479 9.74 11.06 -20.48
CA LEU A 479 10.52 10.43 -21.56
C LEU A 479 10.14 10.98 -22.93
N GLN A 480 8.87 11.25 -23.16
CA GLN A 480 8.39 11.89 -24.40
C GLN A 480 9.03 13.28 -24.59
N ILE A 481 9.09 14.11 -23.55
CA ILE A 481 9.74 15.41 -23.56
C ILE A 481 11.24 15.28 -23.84
N MET A 482 11.90 14.30 -23.23
CA MET A 482 13.33 14.06 -23.38
C MET A 482 13.68 13.40 -24.72
N GLY A 483 12.68 13.01 -25.54
CA GLY A 483 12.91 12.31 -26.81
C GLY A 483 13.46 10.89 -26.64
N LEU A 484 13.18 10.25 -25.52
CA LEU A 484 13.60 8.87 -25.21
C LEU A 484 12.45 7.89 -25.45
N GLU A 485 12.81 6.68 -25.89
CA GLU A 485 11.84 5.60 -26.03
C GLU A 485 11.35 5.13 -24.66
N GLN A 486 10.07 4.80 -24.57
CA GLN A 486 9.47 4.27 -23.37
C GLN A 486 9.80 2.79 -23.22
N PRO A 487 10.35 2.34 -22.07
CA PRO A 487 10.59 0.92 -21.84
C PRO A 487 9.26 0.14 -21.76
N ALA A 488 9.31 -1.13 -22.17
CA ALA A 488 8.12 -2.00 -22.24
C ALA A 488 7.40 -2.19 -20.89
N GLU A 489 8.14 -2.12 -19.80
CA GLU A 489 7.62 -2.25 -18.43
C GLU A 489 6.74 -1.06 -18.01
N MET A 490 6.94 0.12 -18.61
CA MET A 490 6.06 1.25 -18.40
C MET A 490 4.80 1.11 -19.23
N THR A 491 3.67 0.91 -18.57
CA THR A 491 2.35 0.74 -19.23
C THR A 491 1.55 2.03 -19.30
N GLY A 492 2.03 3.10 -18.69
CA GLY A 492 1.47 4.44 -18.83
C GLY A 492 1.65 4.99 -20.24
N LYS A 493 1.01 6.11 -20.55
CA LYS A 493 1.11 6.76 -21.84
C LYS A 493 1.70 8.16 -21.71
N GLY A 494 2.48 8.61 -22.70
CA GLY A 494 2.86 10.02 -22.81
C GLY A 494 1.65 10.90 -23.07
N LEU A 495 1.53 12.00 -22.31
CA LEU A 495 0.34 12.88 -22.32
C LEU A 495 0.46 14.08 -23.26
N ILE A 496 1.61 14.33 -23.85
CA ILE A 496 1.79 15.44 -24.79
C ILE A 496 1.22 15.04 -26.13
N GLU A 497 0.28 15.88 -26.65
CA GLU A 497 -0.28 15.70 -27.99
C GLU A 497 0.83 15.92 -29.03
N LYS A 498 0.84 15.04 -30.05
CA LYS A 498 1.79 15.13 -31.19
C LYS A 498 1.32 16.11 -32.23
#